data_c3d11b7a7c90b722272aa3bc5e6b4d70
#
_entry.id   c3d11b7a7c90b722272aa3bc5e6b4d70
#
_cell.length_a   1.000
_cell.length_b   1.000
_cell.length_c   1.000
_cell.angle_alpha   90.00
_cell.angle_beta   90.00
_cell.angle_gamma   90.00
#
_symmetry.space_group_name_H-M   'P 1'
#
loop_
_entity.id
_entity.type
_entity.pdbx_description
1 polymer ?
#
loop_
_entity_poly.entity_id
_entity_poly.type
_entity_poly.pdbx_seq_one_letter_code
_entity_poly.pdbx_strand_id
1 'polypeptide(L)'
;MTGPNMTVDQLKEFLTPLTDELDELNIKHTSSFGQFDSYLSFFENMFAPIQVGIAQYGGRFIPRSVVEKNNTALTAAYRFINEKSGQFIGVAANTSLATAGHPDNAVNPGWRDNLIDTVITTPWDFNAPWEDMLANQDLMTDVLIPSLAELTPNGSCYLNEGDFRQPDWKQVFYGANYDRLEEIKDKYDPNHLFYAVTAVGSDYWEPQEDGRLCKT
;
A
#
# COMPACT_ATOMS: atom_id res chain seq x y z
N MET A 1 -16.14 4.11 2.30
CA MET A 1 -15.76 5.28 3.15
C MET A 1 -16.33 5.10 4.54
N THR A 2 -15.60 5.48 5.59
CA THR A 2 -16.09 5.48 6.97
C THR A 2 -16.17 6.91 7.49
N GLY A 3 -17.28 7.25 8.14
CA GLY A 3 -17.51 8.57 8.76
C GLY A 3 -17.73 8.43 10.26
N PRO A 4 -16.66 8.42 11.10
CA PRO A 4 -16.82 8.39 12.55
C PRO A 4 -17.65 9.56 13.03
N ASN A 5 -18.63 9.29 13.90
CA ASN A 5 -19.59 10.28 14.41
C ASN A 5 -20.47 10.98 13.35
N MET A 6 -20.59 10.41 12.16
CA MET A 6 -21.50 10.89 11.13
C MET A 6 -22.76 10.02 11.08
N THR A 7 -23.90 10.63 10.78
CA THR A 7 -25.10 9.88 10.38
C THR A 7 -24.98 9.45 8.91
N VAL A 8 -25.82 8.49 8.51
CA VAL A 8 -25.91 8.06 7.08
C VAL A 8 -26.21 9.25 6.17
N ASP A 9 -27.12 10.14 6.59
CA ASP A 9 -27.50 11.28 5.75
C ASP A 9 -26.36 12.30 5.59
N GLN A 10 -25.60 12.56 6.66
CA GLN A 10 -24.39 13.39 6.56
C GLN A 10 -23.34 12.78 5.66
N LEU A 11 -23.17 11.45 5.70
CA LEU A 11 -22.23 10.78 4.81
C LEU A 11 -22.66 10.82 3.35
N LYS A 12 -23.97 10.68 3.08
CA LYS A 12 -24.53 10.84 1.73
C LYS A 12 -24.32 12.25 1.19
N GLU A 13 -24.65 13.27 2.00
CA GLU A 13 -24.43 14.67 1.63
C GLU A 13 -22.97 14.94 1.32
N PHE A 14 -22.04 14.40 2.13
CA PHE A 14 -20.60 14.51 1.90
C PHE A 14 -20.16 13.88 0.57
N LEU A 15 -20.80 12.77 0.16
CA LEU A 15 -20.46 12.05 -1.07
C LEU A 15 -21.20 12.59 -2.32
N THR A 16 -22.20 13.45 -2.16
CA THR A 16 -22.98 14.00 -3.27
C THR A 16 -22.12 14.53 -4.42
N PRO A 17 -21.08 15.36 -4.19
CA PRO A 17 -20.27 15.86 -5.30
C PRO A 17 -19.59 14.76 -6.13
N LEU A 18 -19.21 13.66 -5.50
CA LEU A 18 -18.63 12.51 -6.20
C LEU A 18 -19.69 11.75 -6.98
N THR A 19 -20.85 11.49 -6.38
CA THR A 19 -21.93 10.74 -7.05
C THR A 19 -22.51 11.51 -8.22
N ASP A 20 -22.66 12.82 -8.08
CA ASP A 20 -23.13 13.70 -9.17
C ASP A 20 -22.15 13.69 -10.36
N GLU A 21 -20.85 13.77 -10.10
CA GLU A 21 -19.80 13.67 -11.14
C GLU A 21 -19.83 12.30 -11.85
N LEU A 22 -20.00 11.21 -11.10
CA LEU A 22 -20.14 9.87 -11.69
C LEU A 22 -21.37 9.77 -12.58
N ASP A 23 -22.48 10.36 -12.17
CA ASP A 23 -23.72 10.39 -12.95
C ASP A 23 -23.57 11.25 -14.21
N GLU A 24 -22.95 12.42 -14.13
CA GLU A 24 -22.66 13.28 -15.29
C GLU A 24 -21.75 12.58 -16.31
N LEU A 25 -20.78 11.80 -15.84
CA LEU A 25 -19.89 11.01 -16.69
C LEU A 25 -20.52 9.70 -17.18
N ASN A 26 -21.77 9.39 -16.81
CA ASN A 26 -22.45 8.12 -17.09
C ASN A 26 -21.69 6.89 -16.58
N ILE A 27 -20.96 7.02 -15.47
CA ILE A 27 -20.26 5.92 -14.81
C ILE A 27 -21.23 5.20 -13.88
N LYS A 28 -21.56 3.95 -14.23
CA LYS A 28 -22.43 3.12 -13.39
C LYS A 28 -21.77 2.86 -12.04
N HIS A 29 -22.48 3.19 -10.98
CA HIS A 29 -22.03 2.92 -9.62
C HIS A 29 -23.19 2.39 -8.76
N THR A 30 -22.85 1.75 -7.67
CA THR A 30 -23.82 1.32 -6.64
C THR A 30 -23.32 1.77 -5.28
N SER A 31 -24.23 2.25 -4.44
CA SER A 31 -23.90 2.70 -3.10
C SER A 31 -24.69 1.88 -2.07
N SER A 32 -24.00 1.42 -1.03
CA SER A 32 -24.60 0.79 0.13
C SER A 32 -24.12 1.52 1.40
N PHE A 33 -25.05 1.84 2.27
CA PHE A 33 -24.76 2.59 3.50
C PHE A 33 -25.23 1.80 4.71
N GLY A 34 -24.44 1.85 5.79
CA GLY A 34 -24.80 1.26 7.07
C GLY A 34 -24.37 2.19 8.21
N GLN A 35 -25.08 2.10 9.33
CA GLN A 35 -24.73 2.77 10.58
C GLN A 35 -24.56 1.72 11.67
N PHE A 36 -23.48 1.80 12.43
CA PHE A 36 -23.10 0.79 13.41
C PHE A 36 -22.70 1.47 14.72
N ASP A 37 -23.07 0.86 15.84
CA ASP A 37 -22.79 1.40 17.16
C ASP A 37 -21.37 1.09 17.65
N SER A 38 -20.66 0.19 16.97
CA SER A 38 -19.29 -0.18 17.30
C SER A 38 -18.46 -0.50 16.04
N TYR A 39 -17.13 -0.36 16.18
CA TYR A 39 -16.22 -0.76 15.11
C TYR A 39 -16.30 -2.26 14.78
N LEU A 40 -16.48 -3.12 15.79
CA LEU A 40 -16.62 -4.56 15.56
C LEU A 40 -17.84 -4.86 14.70
N SER A 41 -19.01 -4.30 15.04
CA SER A 41 -20.22 -4.47 14.24
C SER A 41 -20.06 -3.93 12.81
N PHE A 42 -19.39 -2.77 12.63
CA PHE A 42 -19.04 -2.26 11.33
C PHE A 42 -18.17 -3.24 10.55
N PHE A 43 -17.08 -3.74 11.15
CA PHE A 43 -16.15 -4.66 10.52
C PHE A 43 -16.83 -5.96 10.06
N GLU A 44 -17.62 -6.59 10.94
CA GLU A 44 -18.32 -7.84 10.65
C GLU A 44 -19.36 -7.73 9.52
N ASN A 45 -19.93 -6.55 9.32
CA ASN A 45 -20.99 -6.33 8.32
C ASN A 45 -20.48 -5.74 7.00
N MET A 46 -19.37 -5.00 7.01
CA MET A 46 -18.90 -4.25 5.85
C MET A 46 -17.68 -4.87 5.19
N PHE A 47 -16.96 -5.75 5.88
CA PHE A 47 -15.78 -6.43 5.33
C PHE A 47 -16.05 -7.91 5.07
N ALA A 48 -15.87 -8.33 3.83
CA ALA A 48 -15.88 -9.75 3.50
C ALA A 48 -14.52 -10.39 3.85
N PRO A 49 -14.48 -11.67 4.24
CA PRO A 49 -13.23 -12.40 4.37
C PRO A 49 -12.43 -12.35 3.07
N ILE A 50 -11.15 -12.02 3.16
CA ILE A 50 -10.23 -12.00 2.02
C ILE A 50 -9.47 -13.32 2.00
N GLN A 51 -9.41 -13.96 0.83
CA GLN A 51 -8.59 -15.14 0.63
C GLN A 51 -7.10 -14.76 0.61
N VAL A 52 -6.27 -15.62 1.18
CA VAL A 52 -4.81 -15.44 1.16
C VAL A 52 -4.23 -16.01 -0.13
N GLY A 53 -3.22 -15.34 -0.70
CA GLY A 53 -2.45 -15.85 -1.83
C GLY A 53 -3.14 -15.73 -3.19
N ILE A 54 -4.11 -14.84 -3.34
CA ILE A 54 -4.80 -14.59 -4.62
C ILE A 54 -4.20 -13.44 -5.43
N ALA A 55 -3.26 -12.71 -4.87
CA ALA A 55 -2.63 -11.58 -5.53
C ALA A 55 -1.20 -11.39 -5.03
N GLN A 56 -0.39 -10.77 -5.87
CA GLN A 56 0.84 -10.12 -5.48
C GLN A 56 0.55 -8.65 -5.22
N TYR A 57 1.26 -8.08 -4.27
CA TYR A 57 1.05 -6.72 -3.82
C TYR A 57 2.26 -5.85 -4.14
N GLY A 58 2.01 -4.61 -4.45
CA GLY A 58 2.96 -3.53 -4.49
C GLY A 58 2.26 -2.25 -4.12
N GLY A 59 2.98 -1.22 -3.70
CA GLY A 59 2.35 0.00 -3.26
C GLY A 59 3.23 1.22 -3.34
N ARG A 60 2.59 2.37 -3.17
CA ARG A 60 3.29 3.65 -3.11
C ARG A 60 2.46 4.68 -2.38
N PHE A 61 3.09 5.42 -1.48
CA PHE A 61 2.50 6.60 -0.88
C PHE A 61 2.47 7.75 -1.88
N ILE A 62 1.31 8.32 -2.07
CA ILE A 62 1.12 9.49 -2.92
C ILE A 62 0.92 10.72 -2.02
N PRO A 63 1.92 11.60 -1.96
CA PRO A 63 1.84 12.82 -1.17
C PRO A 63 0.74 13.77 -1.68
N ARG A 64 0.17 14.56 -0.78
CA ARG A 64 -0.79 15.62 -1.11
C ARG A 64 -0.29 16.52 -2.24
N SER A 65 1.00 16.85 -2.25
CA SER A 65 1.60 17.70 -3.25
C SER A 65 1.54 17.14 -4.68
N VAL A 66 1.59 15.82 -4.83
CA VAL A 66 1.44 15.15 -6.14
C VAL A 66 0.00 15.24 -6.60
N VAL A 67 -0.96 14.98 -5.70
CA VAL A 67 -2.38 15.09 -6.02
C VAL A 67 -2.76 16.51 -6.44
N GLU A 68 -2.27 17.53 -5.73
CA GLU A 68 -2.64 18.92 -5.99
C GLU A 68 -1.89 19.55 -7.18
N LYS A 69 -0.62 19.17 -7.40
CA LYS A 69 0.26 19.87 -8.35
C LYS A 69 0.57 19.04 -9.60
N ASN A 70 0.38 17.74 -9.56
CA ASN A 70 0.72 16.82 -10.65
C ASN A 70 -0.38 15.78 -10.91
N ASN A 71 -1.64 16.18 -10.71
CA ASN A 71 -2.81 15.30 -10.84
C ASN A 71 -2.90 14.64 -12.22
N THR A 72 -2.60 15.37 -13.28
CA THR A 72 -2.65 14.83 -14.65
C THR A 72 -1.69 13.65 -14.83
N ALA A 73 -0.45 13.77 -14.35
CA ALA A 73 0.51 12.68 -14.43
C ALA A 73 0.14 11.51 -13.52
N LEU A 74 -0.39 11.79 -12.32
CA LEU A 74 -0.89 10.75 -11.42
C LEU A 74 -2.05 9.97 -12.05
N THR A 75 -3.00 10.66 -12.65
CA THR A 75 -4.12 10.04 -13.36
C THR A 75 -3.65 9.19 -14.54
N ALA A 76 -2.64 9.67 -15.28
CA ALA A 76 -2.05 8.91 -16.37
C ALA A 76 -1.35 7.62 -15.86
N ALA A 77 -0.65 7.70 -14.74
CA ALA A 77 -0.02 6.52 -14.11
C ALA A 77 -1.06 5.50 -13.64
N TYR A 78 -2.13 5.93 -13.00
CA TYR A 78 -3.22 5.02 -12.60
C TYR A 78 -3.92 4.38 -13.80
N ARG A 79 -4.14 5.12 -14.88
CA ARG A 79 -4.67 4.57 -16.13
C ARG A 79 -3.73 3.53 -16.72
N PHE A 80 -2.43 3.84 -16.79
CA PHE A 80 -1.41 2.91 -17.27
C PHE A 80 -1.40 1.61 -16.46
N ILE A 81 -1.48 1.68 -15.12
CA ILE A 81 -1.56 0.51 -14.24
C ILE A 81 -2.76 -0.36 -14.62
N ASN A 82 -3.95 0.23 -14.76
CA ASN A 82 -5.15 -0.51 -15.16
C ASN A 82 -5.04 -1.12 -16.56
N GLU A 83 -4.46 -0.41 -17.52
CA GLU A 83 -4.25 -0.91 -18.89
C GLU A 83 -3.26 -2.08 -18.95
N LYS A 84 -2.34 -2.18 -17.98
CA LYS A 84 -1.38 -3.27 -17.86
C LYS A 84 -1.87 -4.46 -17.01
N SER A 85 -3.17 -4.52 -16.73
CA SER A 85 -3.81 -5.57 -15.92
C SER A 85 -3.55 -5.46 -14.41
N GLY A 86 -2.95 -4.35 -13.94
CA GLY A 86 -2.88 -4.05 -12.52
C GLY A 86 -4.24 -3.55 -12.03
N GLN A 87 -4.59 -3.92 -10.82
CA GLN A 87 -5.68 -3.26 -10.10
C GLN A 87 -5.06 -2.38 -9.03
N PHE A 88 -5.68 -1.24 -8.74
CA PHE A 88 -5.24 -0.44 -7.63
C PHE A 88 -6.38 -0.09 -6.67
N ILE A 89 -6.02 0.06 -5.41
CA ILE A 89 -6.87 0.53 -4.34
C ILE A 89 -6.20 1.77 -3.76
N GLY A 90 -6.91 2.88 -3.71
CA GLY A 90 -6.43 4.11 -3.07
C GLY A 90 -7.09 4.28 -1.71
N VAL A 91 -6.31 4.26 -0.63
CA VAL A 91 -6.80 4.54 0.72
C VAL A 91 -6.38 5.95 1.12
N ALA A 92 -7.35 6.87 1.12
CA ALA A 92 -7.10 8.24 1.53
C ALA A 92 -7.27 8.42 3.05
N ALA A 93 -6.23 8.91 3.71
CA ALA A 93 -6.25 9.18 5.15
C ALA A 93 -5.40 10.41 5.49
N ASN A 94 -5.82 11.15 6.51
CA ASN A 94 -5.00 12.24 7.07
C ASN A 94 -4.14 11.70 8.22
N THR A 95 -2.92 11.33 7.91
CA THR A 95 -1.93 10.80 8.85
C THR A 95 -0.86 11.83 9.24
N SER A 96 -1.09 13.10 8.93
CA SER A 96 -0.17 14.20 9.22
C SER A 96 0.13 14.34 10.73
N LEU A 97 1.26 14.93 11.07
CA LEU A 97 1.61 15.19 12.46
C LEU A 97 0.58 16.06 13.19
N ALA A 98 -0.08 16.97 12.48
CA ALA A 98 -1.15 17.78 13.07
C ALA A 98 -2.33 16.93 13.56
N THR A 99 -2.64 15.84 12.87
CA THR A 99 -3.70 14.90 13.26
C THR A 99 -3.19 13.82 14.21
N ALA A 100 -1.99 13.29 13.97
CA ALA A 100 -1.42 12.18 14.73
C ALA A 100 -0.79 12.59 16.08
N GLY A 101 -0.55 13.89 16.32
CA GLY A 101 -0.04 14.38 17.61
C GLY A 101 1.43 14.09 17.89
N HIS A 102 2.28 14.02 16.88
CA HIS A 102 3.72 13.79 16.99
C HIS A 102 4.10 12.55 17.85
N PRO A 103 3.56 11.36 17.57
CA PRO A 103 3.92 10.18 18.32
C PRO A 103 5.40 9.83 18.11
N ASP A 104 6.10 9.53 19.21
CA ASP A 104 7.47 8.95 19.16
C ASP A 104 7.31 7.45 18.88
N ASN A 105 7.44 7.06 17.62
CA ASN A 105 7.33 5.68 17.18
C ASN A 105 8.17 5.43 15.93
N ALA A 106 8.30 4.16 15.56
CA ALA A 106 9.10 3.70 14.41
C ALA A 106 8.30 3.61 13.10
N VAL A 107 7.11 4.18 13.04
CA VAL A 107 6.31 4.23 11.80
C VAL A 107 7.09 4.99 10.73
N ASN A 108 7.09 4.45 9.51
CA ASN A 108 7.75 5.09 8.37
C ASN A 108 7.33 6.58 8.28
N PRO A 109 8.30 7.51 8.30
CA PRO A 109 7.99 8.95 8.25
C PRO A 109 7.17 9.37 7.03
N GLY A 110 7.26 8.65 5.92
CA GLY A 110 6.48 8.89 4.71
C GLY A 110 4.96 8.90 4.92
N TRP A 111 4.46 8.25 5.96
CA TRP A 111 3.05 8.34 6.34
C TRP A 111 2.60 9.77 6.64
N ARG A 112 3.50 10.65 7.10
CA ARG A 112 3.13 12.00 7.55
C ARG A 112 2.79 12.95 6.41
N ASP A 113 3.33 12.70 5.22
CA ASP A 113 3.07 13.47 4.01
C ASP A 113 2.10 12.75 3.05
N ASN A 114 1.76 11.51 3.37
CA ASN A 114 0.87 10.69 2.55
C ASN A 114 -0.56 11.23 2.56
N LEU A 115 -1.16 11.30 1.38
CA LEU A 115 -2.60 11.54 1.21
C LEU A 115 -3.33 10.29 0.74
N ILE A 116 -2.70 9.53 -0.18
CA ILE A 116 -3.27 8.30 -0.73
C ILE A 116 -2.23 7.18 -0.56
N ASP A 117 -2.56 6.19 0.24
CA ASP A 117 -1.85 4.92 0.22
C ASP A 117 -2.39 4.13 -0.97
N THR A 118 -1.55 3.99 -1.99
CA THR A 118 -1.90 3.28 -3.21
C THR A 118 -1.38 1.86 -3.12
N VAL A 119 -2.28 0.90 -3.15
CA VAL A 119 -2.00 -0.53 -3.23
C VAL A 119 -2.25 -0.99 -4.67
N ILE A 120 -1.31 -1.68 -5.25
CA ILE A 120 -1.43 -2.29 -6.57
C ILE A 120 -1.44 -3.80 -6.40
N THR A 121 -2.27 -4.50 -7.18
CA THR A 121 -2.28 -5.96 -7.19
C THR A 121 -2.15 -6.50 -8.60
N THR A 122 -1.40 -7.59 -8.75
CA THR A 122 -1.42 -8.47 -9.91
C THR A 122 -1.95 -9.83 -9.50
N PRO A 123 -2.66 -10.56 -10.38
CA PRO A 123 -3.28 -11.82 -10.00
C PRO A 123 -2.23 -12.90 -9.70
N TRP A 124 -2.54 -13.77 -8.74
CA TRP A 124 -1.83 -14.98 -8.48
C TRP A 124 -2.80 -16.17 -8.54
N ASP A 125 -2.50 -17.13 -9.40
CA ASP A 125 -3.26 -18.39 -9.52
C ASP A 125 -2.31 -19.57 -9.35
N PHE A 126 -2.52 -20.37 -8.31
CA PHE A 126 -1.72 -21.55 -8.02
C PHE A 126 -1.84 -22.68 -9.07
N ASN A 127 -2.83 -22.60 -9.96
CA ASN A 127 -3.04 -23.56 -11.03
C ASN A 127 -2.50 -23.07 -12.39
N ALA A 128 -2.09 -21.81 -12.48
CA ALA A 128 -1.49 -21.26 -13.69
C ALA A 128 -0.03 -21.74 -13.86
N PRO A 129 0.52 -21.69 -15.07
CA PRO A 129 1.94 -21.91 -15.28
C PRO A 129 2.79 -20.98 -14.40
N TRP A 130 3.87 -21.51 -13.85
CA TRP A 130 4.77 -20.75 -12.98
C TRP A 130 5.35 -19.50 -13.67
N GLU A 131 5.66 -19.63 -14.95
CA GLU A 131 6.20 -18.54 -15.76
C GLU A 131 5.24 -17.34 -15.85
N ASP A 132 3.93 -17.61 -15.92
CA ASP A 132 2.92 -16.54 -15.96
C ASP A 132 2.87 -15.78 -14.62
N MET A 133 3.06 -16.50 -13.51
CA MET A 133 3.10 -15.90 -12.18
C MET A 133 4.37 -15.09 -11.96
N LEU A 134 5.51 -15.56 -12.47
CA LEU A 134 6.76 -14.77 -12.48
C LEU A 134 6.63 -13.52 -13.35
N ALA A 135 6.01 -13.62 -14.53
CA ALA A 135 5.75 -12.47 -15.38
C ALA A 135 4.87 -11.41 -14.70
N ASN A 136 3.86 -11.83 -13.93
CA ASN A 136 3.04 -10.92 -13.11
C ASN A 136 3.86 -10.25 -11.99
N GLN A 137 4.81 -10.96 -11.43
CA GLN A 137 5.73 -10.42 -10.42
C GLN A 137 6.71 -9.42 -11.04
N ASP A 138 7.30 -9.73 -12.19
CA ASP A 138 8.18 -8.82 -12.93
C ASP A 138 7.40 -7.58 -13.38
N LEU A 139 6.16 -7.75 -13.85
CA LEU A 139 5.27 -6.64 -14.16
C LEU A 139 5.10 -5.69 -12.96
N MET A 140 4.87 -6.23 -11.76
CA MET A 140 4.73 -5.42 -10.54
C MET A 140 6.01 -4.63 -10.26
N THR A 141 7.14 -5.33 -10.13
CA THR A 141 8.42 -4.74 -9.68
C THR A 141 9.01 -3.79 -10.72
N ASP A 142 8.99 -4.18 -12.00
CA ASP A 142 9.78 -3.51 -13.03
C ASP A 142 8.98 -2.52 -13.87
N VAL A 143 7.64 -2.55 -13.78
CA VAL A 143 6.78 -1.72 -14.63
C VAL A 143 5.77 -0.89 -13.84
N LEU A 144 4.96 -1.53 -12.97
CA LEU A 144 3.85 -0.84 -12.31
C LEU A 144 4.36 0.09 -11.20
N ILE A 145 5.18 -0.40 -10.29
CA ILE A 145 5.75 0.40 -9.20
C ILE A 145 6.59 1.57 -9.72
N PRO A 146 7.49 1.40 -10.73
CA PRO A 146 8.23 2.50 -11.30
C PRO A 146 7.37 3.64 -11.82
N SER A 147 6.20 3.36 -12.39
CA SER A 147 5.29 4.40 -12.91
C SER A 147 4.80 5.39 -11.83
N LEU A 148 4.68 4.93 -10.57
CA LEU A 148 4.37 5.79 -9.42
C LEU A 148 5.64 6.35 -8.76
N ALA A 149 6.72 5.59 -8.76
CA ALA A 149 8.00 6.01 -8.16
C ALA A 149 8.59 7.24 -8.86
N GLU A 150 8.45 7.36 -10.18
CA GLU A 150 8.85 8.54 -10.96
C GLU A 150 8.15 9.81 -10.50
N LEU A 151 6.90 9.71 -10.04
CA LEU A 151 6.12 10.84 -9.53
C LEU A 151 6.43 11.19 -8.07
N THR A 152 7.08 10.27 -7.37
CA THR A 152 7.33 10.34 -5.93
C THR A 152 8.79 10.00 -5.61
N PRO A 153 9.76 10.77 -6.12
CA PRO A 153 11.17 10.51 -5.85
C PRO A 153 11.43 10.51 -4.33
N ASN A 154 12.23 9.56 -3.86
CA ASN A 154 12.46 9.28 -2.43
C ASN A 154 11.19 8.97 -1.62
N GLY A 155 10.12 8.57 -2.29
CA GLY A 155 8.86 8.25 -1.64
C GLY A 155 8.92 6.92 -0.88
N SER A 156 7.85 6.63 -0.17
CA SER A 156 7.72 5.48 0.71
C SER A 156 6.53 4.59 0.32
N CYS A 157 6.45 3.45 0.97
CA CYS A 157 5.34 2.50 0.84
C CYS A 157 5.02 1.88 2.21
N TYR A 158 3.80 1.40 2.36
CA TYR A 158 3.42 0.58 3.50
C TYR A 158 3.98 -0.85 3.31
N LEU A 159 4.84 -1.29 4.24
CA LEU A 159 5.53 -2.59 4.13
C LEU A 159 4.57 -3.77 3.91
N ASN A 160 3.43 -3.79 4.62
CA ASN A 160 2.49 -4.92 4.55
C ASN A 160 1.73 -5.00 3.21
N GLU A 161 1.81 -3.98 2.39
CA GLU A 161 1.16 -3.87 1.08
C GLU A 161 2.19 -3.59 -0.03
N GLY A 162 3.48 -3.71 0.32
CA GLY A 162 4.60 -3.46 -0.57
C GLY A 162 5.01 -4.67 -1.38
N ASP A 163 5.76 -4.42 -2.45
CA ASP A 163 6.40 -5.46 -3.24
C ASP A 163 7.56 -6.06 -2.44
N PHE A 164 7.55 -7.37 -2.23
CA PHE A 164 8.64 -8.06 -1.52
C PHE A 164 9.97 -8.05 -2.29
N ARG A 165 9.96 -7.67 -3.57
CA ARG A 165 11.15 -7.41 -4.41
C ARG A 165 11.47 -5.92 -4.54
N GLN A 166 10.86 -5.06 -3.72
CA GLN A 166 11.06 -3.61 -3.77
C GLN A 166 12.55 -3.26 -3.77
N PRO A 167 13.07 -2.61 -4.83
CA PRO A 167 14.40 -2.01 -4.78
C PRO A 167 14.47 -0.95 -3.68
N ASP A 168 15.63 -0.75 -3.08
CA ASP A 168 15.84 0.25 -2.01
C ASP A 168 14.83 0.12 -0.84
N TRP A 169 14.41 -1.10 -0.53
CA TRP A 169 13.38 -1.42 0.44
C TRP A 169 13.64 -0.81 1.84
N LYS A 170 14.90 -0.67 2.26
CA LYS A 170 15.27 -0.03 3.53
C LYS A 170 14.74 1.41 3.57
N GLN A 171 14.99 2.17 2.51
CA GLN A 171 14.50 3.54 2.40
C GLN A 171 13.00 3.58 2.18
N VAL A 172 12.45 2.74 1.31
CA VAL A 172 11.04 2.78 0.91
C VAL A 172 10.12 2.35 2.05
N PHE A 173 10.46 1.31 2.81
CA PHE A 173 9.60 0.77 3.87
C PHE A 173 9.85 1.39 5.25
N TYR A 174 11.06 1.85 5.54
CA TYR A 174 11.43 2.31 6.87
C TYR A 174 11.90 3.76 6.93
N GLY A 175 12.40 4.29 5.79
CA GLY A 175 12.90 5.66 5.70
C GLY A 175 14.03 5.92 6.71
N ALA A 176 14.02 7.09 7.31
CA ALA A 176 15.04 7.50 8.28
C ALA A 176 15.07 6.66 9.57
N ASN A 177 14.13 5.78 9.79
CA ASN A 177 14.09 4.94 10.98
C ASN A 177 14.91 3.65 10.84
N TYR A 178 15.38 3.30 9.63
CA TYR A 178 16.00 2.00 9.37
C TYR A 178 17.20 1.73 10.27
N ASP A 179 18.17 2.63 10.32
CA ASP A 179 19.41 2.43 11.08
C ASP A 179 19.13 2.17 12.58
N ARG A 180 18.19 2.93 13.14
CA ARG A 180 17.78 2.74 14.52
C ARG A 180 17.04 1.41 14.75
N LEU A 181 16.25 0.98 13.80
CA LEU A 181 15.58 -0.32 13.86
C LEU A 181 16.58 -1.48 13.74
N GLU A 182 17.63 -1.33 12.94
CA GLU A 182 18.70 -2.32 12.80
C GLU A 182 19.50 -2.45 14.11
N GLU A 183 19.87 -1.35 14.77
CA GLU A 183 20.49 -1.40 16.11
C GLU A 183 19.61 -2.16 17.14
N ILE A 184 18.28 -1.97 17.06
CA ILE A 184 17.34 -2.68 17.94
C ILE A 184 17.30 -4.17 17.57
N LYS A 185 17.26 -4.49 16.27
CA LYS A 185 17.32 -5.87 15.77
C LYS A 185 18.57 -6.57 16.28
N ASP A 186 19.74 -5.96 16.13
CA ASP A 186 21.03 -6.53 16.58
C ASP A 186 21.06 -6.77 18.10
N LYS A 187 20.41 -5.89 18.85
CA LYS A 187 20.33 -6.02 20.31
C LYS A 187 19.45 -7.19 20.76
N TYR A 188 18.31 -7.40 20.13
CA TYR A 188 17.30 -8.37 20.57
C TYR A 188 17.35 -9.71 19.82
N ASP A 189 17.93 -9.72 18.62
CA ASP A 189 18.13 -10.90 17.79
C ASP A 189 19.54 -10.87 17.14
N PRO A 190 20.61 -10.94 17.96
CA PRO A 190 21.99 -10.76 17.49
C PRO A 190 22.48 -11.84 16.51
N ASN A 191 21.76 -12.92 16.36
CA ASN A 191 22.03 -13.97 15.39
C ASN A 191 21.15 -13.89 14.15
N HIS A 192 20.28 -12.88 14.06
CA HIS A 192 19.30 -12.70 12.98
C HIS A 192 18.47 -13.96 12.70
N LEU A 193 18.03 -14.63 13.77
CA LEU A 193 17.26 -15.86 13.70
C LEU A 193 15.87 -15.63 13.06
N PHE A 194 15.23 -14.51 13.40
CA PHE A 194 13.94 -14.13 12.84
C PHE A 194 14.14 -13.40 11.52
N TYR A 195 13.76 -14.04 10.43
CA TYR A 195 13.96 -13.59 9.06
C TYR A 195 12.62 -13.48 8.33
N ALA A 196 12.49 -12.42 7.53
CA ALA A 196 11.52 -12.31 6.45
C ALA A 196 12.14 -11.42 5.36
N VAL A 197 11.77 -11.64 4.10
CA VAL A 197 12.22 -10.78 3.00
C VAL A 197 11.84 -9.33 3.28
N THR A 198 12.77 -8.39 3.06
CA THR A 198 12.61 -6.94 3.33
C THR A 198 12.35 -6.56 4.80
N ALA A 199 12.39 -7.50 5.74
CA ALA A 199 12.39 -7.16 7.16
C ALA A 199 13.71 -6.51 7.58
N VAL A 200 13.71 -5.78 8.71
CA VAL A 200 14.92 -5.16 9.25
C VAL A 200 16.01 -6.20 9.46
N GLY A 201 17.19 -5.97 8.87
CA GLY A 201 18.32 -6.90 8.91
C GLY A 201 18.15 -8.15 8.04
N SER A 202 17.22 -8.17 7.10
CA SER A 202 17.04 -9.34 6.23
C SER A 202 18.19 -9.61 5.29
N ASP A 203 18.95 -8.59 4.93
CA ASP A 203 20.15 -8.69 4.10
C ASP A 203 21.35 -9.33 4.81
N TYR A 204 21.22 -9.71 6.09
CA TYR A 204 22.16 -10.60 6.77
C TYR A 204 22.11 -12.05 6.20
N TRP A 205 21.03 -12.39 5.51
CA TRP A 205 20.79 -13.68 4.91
C TRP A 205 20.59 -13.57 3.40
N GLU A 206 21.23 -14.44 2.66
CA GLU A 206 21.03 -14.59 1.21
C GLU A 206 20.29 -15.89 0.91
N PRO A 207 19.06 -15.84 0.35
CA PRO A 207 18.37 -17.03 -0.11
C PRO A 207 19.11 -17.65 -1.30
N GLN A 208 19.39 -18.95 -1.23
CA GLN A 208 20.02 -19.72 -2.31
C GLN A 208 18.94 -20.35 -3.20
N GLU A 209 19.33 -20.77 -4.42
CA GLU A 209 18.41 -21.43 -5.38
C GLU A 209 17.75 -22.68 -4.82
N ASP A 210 18.38 -23.39 -3.90
CA ASP A 210 17.87 -24.57 -3.23
C ASP A 210 17.01 -24.28 -1.98
N GLY A 211 16.72 -23.00 -1.73
CA GLY A 211 15.90 -22.53 -0.62
C GLY A 211 16.62 -22.38 0.71
N ARG A 212 17.93 -22.65 0.80
CA ARG A 212 18.70 -22.42 2.02
C ARG A 212 18.94 -20.92 2.19
N LEU A 213 19.03 -20.47 3.45
CA LEU A 213 19.50 -19.14 3.82
C LEU A 213 20.99 -19.25 4.21
N CYS A 214 21.85 -18.54 3.51
CA CYS A 214 23.27 -18.40 3.84
C CYS A 214 23.56 -17.01 4.40
N LYS A 215 24.51 -16.93 5.31
CA LYS A 215 24.99 -15.62 5.79
C LYS A 215 25.75 -14.90 4.67
N THR A 216 25.48 -13.61 4.52
CA THR A 216 26.22 -12.70 3.63
C THR A 216 27.59 -12.36 4.18
#